data_2503cc5bc69ba33386cc609abdecd8a8
#
_entry.id   2503cc5bc69ba33386cc609abdecd8a8
#
_cell.length_a   1.000
_cell.length_b   1.000
_cell.length_c   1.000
_cell.angle_alpha   90.00
_cell.angle_beta   90.00
_cell.angle_gamma   90.00
#
_symmetry.space_group_name_H-M   'P 1'
#
loop_
_entity.id
_entity.type
_entity.pdbx_description
1 polymer ?
#
loop_
_entity_poly.entity_id
_entity_poly.type
_entity_poly.pdbx_seq_one_letter_code
_entity_poly.pdbx_strand_id
1 'polypeptide(L)'
;MKAVRRRNGWIVAAATTLFALAYPVTGVAAEVGRFEKLSVHLERNIQDRDAEIRFEATGAEDGLAALKVTAPGERTVIDLRSPDSKLGIRSLTVESPEPDDDKLVRTDFPAGAYRFEGTTTKGERLRGEAQLSHVFPKPATFEYPRPDQKDVPANALTLRWSVPEGIEACAIIIEQTGSAYEIRALLPGSAKSFTVPDGFLRAGKAYKFAIGTISKEGNRSFIEAGFTTARAR
;
A
#
# COMPACT_ATOMS: atom_id res chain seq x y z
N MET A 1 103.98 -2.61 26.82
CA MET A 1 103.07 -3.57 26.16
C MET A 1 102.13 -4.13 27.22
N LYS A 2 100.87 -3.65 27.28
CA LYS A 2 99.85 -4.15 28.24
C LYS A 2 98.65 -4.66 27.44
N ALA A 3 98.34 -5.93 27.61
CA ALA A 3 97.26 -6.60 27.00
C ALA A 3 95.93 -6.22 27.68
N VAL A 4 94.96 -5.83 26.87
CA VAL A 4 93.60 -5.50 27.34
C VAL A 4 92.70 -6.75 27.13
N ARG A 5 92.17 -7.26 28.21
CA ARG A 5 91.26 -8.37 28.30
C ARG A 5 89.84 -7.90 27.91
N ARG A 6 89.24 -8.51 26.87
CA ARG A 6 87.80 -8.32 26.52
C ARG A 6 86.93 -9.18 27.43
N ARG A 7 85.94 -8.55 28.10
CA ARG A 7 84.89 -9.22 28.84
C ARG A 7 83.67 -9.35 27.87
N ASN A 8 83.26 -10.59 27.65
CA ASN A 8 82.02 -10.89 26.94
C ASN A 8 80.85 -10.69 27.90
N GLY A 9 79.98 -9.68 27.60
CA GLY A 9 78.71 -9.52 28.25
C GLY A 9 77.60 -10.13 27.40
N TRP A 10 76.91 -11.08 27.94
CA TRP A 10 75.72 -11.64 27.36
C TRP A 10 74.52 -10.76 27.65
N ILE A 11 73.90 -10.22 26.60
CA ILE A 11 72.65 -9.48 26.70
C ILE A 11 71.53 -10.50 26.45
N VAL A 12 70.74 -10.81 27.47
CA VAL A 12 69.50 -11.57 27.37
C VAL A 12 68.42 -10.60 26.96
N ALA A 13 67.99 -10.69 25.71
CA ALA A 13 66.81 -9.92 25.22
C ALA A 13 65.57 -10.64 25.64
N ALA A 14 64.78 -10.05 26.57
CA ALA A 14 63.44 -10.51 26.95
C ALA A 14 62.48 -10.06 25.83
N ALA A 15 61.99 -11.01 25.05
CA ALA A 15 60.91 -10.78 24.11
C ALA A 15 59.57 -10.72 24.83
N THR A 16 59.03 -9.53 24.97
CA THR A 16 57.66 -9.31 25.52
C THR A 16 56.66 -9.56 24.39
N THR A 17 56.04 -10.74 24.38
CA THR A 17 54.95 -11.05 23.45
C THR A 17 53.66 -10.37 23.93
N LEU A 18 53.23 -9.27 23.25
CA LEU A 18 51.92 -8.69 23.46
C LEU A 18 50.88 -9.64 22.85
N PHE A 19 50.11 -10.32 23.68
CA PHE A 19 48.87 -10.98 23.27
C PHE A 19 47.78 -9.90 23.08
N ALA A 20 47.46 -9.53 21.84
CA ALA A 20 46.27 -8.75 21.53
C ALA A 20 45.05 -9.65 21.68
N LEU A 21 44.31 -9.49 22.77
CA LEU A 21 42.98 -10.07 22.95
C LEU A 21 42.02 -9.37 21.96
N ALA A 22 41.77 -9.99 20.81
CA ALA A 22 40.69 -9.59 19.94
C ALA A 22 39.37 -10.00 20.59
N TYR A 23 38.65 -9.05 21.15
CA TYR A 23 37.27 -9.26 21.56
C TYR A 23 36.41 -9.38 20.30
N PRO A 24 35.62 -10.46 20.13
CA PRO A 24 34.66 -10.51 19.05
C PRO A 24 33.61 -9.42 19.31
N VAL A 25 33.58 -8.41 18.47
CA VAL A 25 32.46 -7.50 18.41
C VAL A 25 31.26 -8.29 17.89
N THR A 26 30.51 -8.89 18.79
CA THR A 26 29.20 -9.44 18.47
C THR A 26 28.32 -8.25 18.10
N GLY A 27 28.27 -7.92 16.80
CA GLY A 27 27.28 -7.00 16.27
C GLY A 27 25.91 -7.59 16.57
N VAL A 28 25.19 -7.00 17.53
CA VAL A 28 23.76 -7.28 17.71
C VAL A 28 23.12 -6.90 16.38
N ALA A 29 22.67 -7.89 15.61
CA ALA A 29 21.87 -7.63 14.41
C ALA A 29 20.67 -6.81 14.86
N ALA A 30 20.56 -5.58 14.36
CA ALA A 30 19.43 -4.73 14.69
C ALA A 30 18.15 -5.49 14.33
N GLU A 31 17.24 -5.59 15.29
CA GLU A 31 15.94 -6.22 15.07
C GLU A 31 15.23 -5.49 13.91
N VAL A 32 14.79 -6.25 12.90
CA VAL A 32 14.10 -5.70 11.74
C VAL A 32 12.63 -5.66 12.05
N GLY A 33 12.07 -4.46 12.17
CA GLY A 33 10.66 -4.24 12.40
C GLY A 33 9.80 -4.57 11.17
N ARG A 34 8.48 -4.50 11.34
CA ARG A 34 7.50 -4.75 10.27
C ARG A 34 6.68 -3.49 10.00
N PHE A 35 6.21 -3.37 8.78
CA PHE A 35 5.19 -2.39 8.43
C PHE A 35 3.86 -2.75 9.09
N GLU A 36 3.07 -1.75 9.46
CA GLU A 36 1.70 -1.96 9.97
C GLU A 36 0.76 -2.50 8.88
N LYS A 37 0.91 -1.98 7.66
CA LYS A 37 0.15 -2.41 6.49
C LYS A 37 1.02 -2.35 5.25
N LEU A 38 0.93 -3.37 4.41
CA LEU A 38 1.47 -3.40 3.06
C LEU A 38 0.44 -4.00 2.11
N SER A 39 0.32 -3.42 0.94
CA SER A 39 -0.38 -4.06 -0.16
C SER A 39 0.19 -3.64 -1.51
N VAL A 40 0.08 -4.53 -2.47
CA VAL A 40 0.20 -4.27 -3.89
C VAL A 40 -0.94 -5.00 -4.58
N HIS A 41 -1.73 -4.29 -5.36
CA HIS A 41 -2.90 -4.87 -6.00
C HIS A 41 -3.25 -4.12 -7.29
N LEU A 42 -4.02 -4.76 -8.15
CA LEU A 42 -4.59 -4.15 -9.33
C LEU A 42 -6.02 -3.68 -9.04
N GLU A 43 -6.35 -2.50 -9.54
CA GLU A 43 -7.72 -1.99 -9.61
C GLU A 43 -8.13 -1.87 -11.07
N ARG A 44 -9.39 -2.15 -11.40
CA ARG A 44 -9.96 -1.88 -12.72
C ARG A 44 -11.34 -1.29 -12.59
N ASN A 45 -11.67 -0.39 -13.52
CA ASN A 45 -13.03 0.09 -13.76
C ASN A 45 -13.60 -0.59 -15.01
N ILE A 46 -14.74 -1.26 -14.84
CA ILE A 46 -15.37 -2.02 -15.93
C ILE A 46 -15.97 -1.09 -17.00
N GLN A 47 -16.50 0.06 -16.60
CA GLN A 47 -17.12 1.02 -17.51
C GLN A 47 -16.08 1.76 -18.35
N ASP A 48 -15.00 2.22 -17.71
CA ASP A 48 -13.94 3.01 -18.36
C ASP A 48 -12.94 2.12 -19.10
N ARG A 49 -12.93 0.80 -18.79
CA ARG A 49 -12.04 -0.23 -19.37
C ARG A 49 -10.57 0.01 -19.08
N ASP A 50 -10.30 0.69 -18.00
CA ASP A 50 -8.96 0.97 -17.53
C ASP A 50 -8.56 0.06 -16.36
N ALA A 51 -7.28 0.07 -16.05
CA ALA A 51 -6.73 -0.59 -14.87
C ALA A 51 -5.46 0.12 -14.41
N GLU A 52 -5.22 0.05 -13.10
CA GLU A 52 -4.01 0.58 -12.47
C GLU A 52 -3.43 -0.41 -11.48
N ILE A 53 -2.15 -0.22 -11.14
CA ILE A 53 -1.57 -0.86 -9.96
C ILE A 53 -1.50 0.16 -8.82
N ARG A 54 -1.83 -0.31 -7.62
CA ARG A 54 -1.71 0.48 -6.39
C ARG A 54 -0.75 -0.18 -5.41
N PHE A 55 0.10 0.66 -4.84
CA PHE A 55 0.98 0.31 -3.73
C PHE A 55 0.52 1.07 -2.49
N GLU A 56 0.27 0.37 -1.40
CA GLU A 56 -0.05 0.99 -0.12
C GLU A 56 0.96 0.53 0.93
N ALA A 57 1.46 1.49 1.71
CA ALA A 57 2.32 1.21 2.85
C ALA A 57 1.93 2.10 4.03
N THR A 58 1.76 1.51 5.20
CA THR A 58 1.68 2.22 6.47
C THR A 58 2.91 1.86 7.27
N GLY A 59 3.72 2.87 7.58
CA GLY A 59 4.93 2.72 8.39
C GLY A 59 4.59 2.59 9.87
N ALA A 60 5.65 2.51 10.68
CA ALA A 60 5.52 2.57 12.13
C ALA A 60 5.04 3.97 12.60
N GLU A 61 4.67 4.09 13.87
CA GLU A 61 4.13 5.33 14.48
C GLU A 61 5.00 6.57 14.21
N ASP A 62 6.30 6.40 14.19
CA ASP A 62 7.26 7.49 13.92
C ASP A 62 7.30 7.93 12.44
N GLY A 63 6.67 7.17 11.55
CA GLY A 63 6.74 7.39 10.10
C GLY A 63 8.09 7.01 9.49
N LEU A 64 8.11 6.91 8.17
CA LEU A 64 9.29 6.53 7.40
C LEU A 64 10.09 7.78 6.95
N ALA A 65 11.39 7.73 7.11
CA ALA A 65 12.34 8.65 6.46
C ALA A 65 12.66 8.19 5.03
N ALA A 66 12.56 6.88 4.76
CA ALA A 66 12.76 6.32 3.43
C ALA A 66 11.91 5.06 3.21
N LEU A 67 11.48 4.86 1.96
CA LEU A 67 10.80 3.66 1.49
C LEU A 67 11.33 3.28 0.11
N LYS A 68 11.74 2.03 -0.04
CA LYS A 68 12.08 1.41 -1.32
C LYS A 68 11.18 0.21 -1.58
N VAL A 69 10.65 0.10 -2.79
CA VAL A 69 9.91 -1.08 -3.24
C VAL A 69 10.59 -1.69 -4.47
N THR A 70 10.83 -2.99 -4.40
CA THR A 70 11.47 -3.77 -5.46
C THR A 70 10.50 -4.81 -5.99
N ALA A 71 10.24 -4.78 -7.29
CA ALA A 71 9.40 -5.73 -8.01
C ALA A 71 10.15 -7.08 -8.24
N PRO A 72 9.44 -8.15 -8.62
CA PRO A 72 10.07 -9.34 -9.16
C PRO A 72 11.07 -8.99 -10.27
N GLY A 73 12.23 -9.67 -10.31
CA GLY A 73 13.31 -9.34 -11.25
C GLY A 73 14.18 -8.15 -10.83
N GLU A 74 14.15 -7.77 -9.56
CA GLU A 74 15.04 -6.78 -8.92
C GLU A 74 14.87 -5.34 -9.43
N ARG A 75 13.80 -5.02 -10.15
CA ARG A 75 13.51 -3.65 -10.59
C ARG A 75 12.98 -2.82 -9.42
N THR A 76 13.65 -1.72 -9.09
CA THR A 76 13.13 -0.74 -8.14
C THR A 76 11.97 0.02 -8.79
N VAL A 77 10.79 -0.01 -8.17
CA VAL A 77 9.57 0.66 -8.65
C VAL A 77 9.22 1.91 -7.84
N ILE A 78 9.64 1.95 -6.57
CA ILE A 78 9.47 3.11 -5.70
C ILE A 78 10.78 3.32 -4.93
N ASP A 79 11.27 4.56 -4.89
CA ASP A 79 12.36 5.03 -4.02
C ASP A 79 12.02 6.43 -3.54
N LEU A 80 11.53 6.53 -2.30
CA LEU A 80 11.05 7.76 -1.70
C LEU A 80 11.85 8.09 -0.44
N ARG A 81 12.07 9.38 -0.21
CA ARG A 81 12.77 9.88 0.96
C ARG A 81 12.11 11.13 1.51
N SER A 82 12.01 11.20 2.83
CA SER A 82 11.73 12.42 3.57
C SER A 82 13.04 12.90 4.20
N PRO A 83 13.69 13.93 3.63
CA PRO A 83 15.00 14.37 4.12
C PRO A 83 14.93 15.12 5.46
N ASP A 84 13.77 15.67 5.81
CA ASP A 84 13.57 16.31 7.10
C ASP A 84 13.26 15.27 8.18
N SER A 85 14.15 15.14 9.16
CA SER A 85 14.01 14.19 10.28
C SER A 85 12.80 14.44 11.20
N LYS A 86 12.16 15.61 11.07
CA LYS A 86 10.93 15.95 11.81
C LYS A 86 9.65 15.53 11.08
N LEU A 87 9.78 15.07 9.82
CA LEU A 87 8.67 14.63 8.97
C LEU A 87 8.86 13.15 8.61
N GLY A 88 7.87 12.32 8.96
CA GLY A 88 7.82 10.92 8.58
C GLY A 88 6.65 10.61 7.67
N ILE A 89 6.86 9.75 6.67
CA ILE A 89 5.79 9.22 5.82
C ILE A 89 5.05 8.16 6.64
N ARG A 90 3.88 8.48 7.16
CA ARG A 90 3.08 7.55 7.98
C ARG A 90 2.23 6.63 7.13
N SER A 91 1.67 7.15 6.05
CA SER A 91 0.87 6.40 5.08
C SER A 91 1.19 6.89 3.68
N LEU A 92 1.24 5.98 2.76
CA LEU A 92 1.53 6.24 1.35
C LEU A 92 0.63 5.39 0.48
N THR A 93 0.10 6.02 -0.57
CA THR A 93 -0.50 5.36 -1.72
C THR A 93 0.22 5.87 -2.98
N VAL A 94 0.68 4.94 -3.81
CA VAL A 94 1.26 5.24 -5.13
C VAL A 94 0.49 4.42 -6.16
N GLU A 95 0.08 5.08 -7.23
CA GLU A 95 -0.74 4.52 -8.30
C GLU A 95 -0.02 4.71 -9.65
N SER A 96 -0.21 3.78 -10.58
CA SER A 96 0.21 4.00 -11.97
C SER A 96 -0.79 4.89 -12.70
N PRO A 97 -0.42 5.44 -13.87
CA PRO A 97 -1.42 5.89 -14.83
C PRO A 97 -2.42 4.78 -15.15
N GLU A 98 -3.62 5.15 -15.56
CA GLU A 98 -4.74 4.27 -15.91
C GLU A 98 -4.78 4.07 -17.44
N PRO A 99 -4.02 3.12 -18.01
CA PRO A 99 -4.10 2.83 -19.45
C PRO A 99 -5.40 2.10 -19.80
N ASP A 100 -5.92 2.34 -20.98
CA ASP A 100 -7.13 1.70 -21.53
C ASP A 100 -6.97 0.18 -21.74
N ASP A 101 -5.78 -0.38 -21.54
CA ASP A 101 -5.48 -1.81 -21.68
C ASP A 101 -4.78 -2.36 -20.43
N ASP A 102 -5.47 -3.20 -19.68
CA ASP A 102 -4.95 -3.88 -18.48
C ASP A 102 -3.72 -4.76 -18.76
N LYS A 103 -3.48 -5.15 -20.02
CA LYS A 103 -2.28 -5.90 -20.41
C LYS A 103 -1.00 -5.08 -20.22
N LEU A 104 -1.06 -3.76 -20.45
CA LEU A 104 0.08 -2.88 -20.23
C LEU A 104 0.49 -2.89 -18.75
N VAL A 105 -0.49 -2.74 -17.84
CA VAL A 105 -0.21 -2.79 -16.40
C VAL A 105 0.37 -4.13 -15.99
N ARG A 106 -0.14 -5.25 -16.50
CA ARG A 106 0.38 -6.60 -16.20
C ARG A 106 1.78 -6.84 -16.76
N THR A 107 2.10 -6.24 -17.92
CA THR A 107 3.43 -6.33 -18.52
C THR A 107 4.44 -5.54 -17.70
N ASP A 108 4.08 -4.32 -17.29
CA ASP A 108 4.96 -3.43 -16.54
C ASP A 108 5.13 -3.85 -15.08
N PHE A 109 4.12 -4.54 -14.53
CA PHE A 109 4.12 -5.00 -13.15
C PHE A 109 3.84 -6.51 -13.08
N PRO A 110 4.89 -7.35 -13.15
CA PRO A 110 4.74 -8.80 -13.13
C PRO A 110 4.15 -9.30 -11.81
N ALA A 111 3.36 -10.37 -11.88
CA ALA A 111 2.87 -11.05 -10.69
C ALA A 111 4.03 -11.61 -9.87
N GLY A 112 3.86 -11.64 -8.54
CA GLY A 112 4.86 -12.17 -7.61
C GLY A 112 5.07 -11.29 -6.40
N ALA A 113 6.15 -11.55 -5.67
CA ALA A 113 6.49 -10.87 -4.43
C ALA A 113 7.13 -9.50 -4.69
N TYR A 114 6.55 -8.46 -4.15
CA TYR A 114 7.11 -7.11 -4.08
C TYR A 114 7.70 -6.90 -2.70
N ARG A 115 8.98 -6.55 -2.64
CA ARG A 115 9.70 -6.35 -1.38
C ARG A 115 9.71 -4.88 -0.99
N PHE A 116 9.35 -4.62 0.25
CA PHE A 116 9.32 -3.28 0.85
C PHE A 116 10.44 -3.18 1.88
N GLU A 117 11.27 -2.18 1.76
CA GLU A 117 12.32 -1.84 2.70
C GLU A 117 12.13 -0.38 3.13
N GLY A 118 11.96 -0.17 4.43
CA GLY A 118 11.77 1.15 5.01
C GLY A 118 12.82 1.47 6.07
N THR A 119 13.02 2.77 6.30
CA THR A 119 13.75 3.26 7.46
C THR A 119 12.88 4.30 8.15
N THR A 120 12.63 4.15 9.44
CA THR A 120 11.84 5.13 10.21
C THR A 120 12.66 6.41 10.44
N THR A 121 12.00 7.49 10.88
CA THR A 121 12.69 8.73 11.27
C THR A 121 13.63 8.55 12.46
N LYS A 122 13.47 7.47 13.24
CA LYS A 122 14.38 7.07 14.33
C LYS A 122 15.51 6.14 13.88
N GLY A 123 15.58 5.78 12.60
CA GLY A 123 16.62 4.92 12.03
C GLY A 123 16.34 3.41 12.14
N GLU A 124 15.16 3.00 12.59
CA GLU A 124 14.76 1.59 12.61
C GLU A 124 14.54 1.09 11.19
N ARG A 125 14.98 -0.13 10.91
CA ARG A 125 14.75 -0.78 9.61
C ARG A 125 13.46 -1.58 9.63
N LEU A 126 12.62 -1.39 8.60
CA LEU A 126 11.41 -2.17 8.39
C LEU A 126 11.56 -3.00 7.11
N ARG A 127 11.00 -4.22 7.13
CA ARG A 127 10.92 -5.08 5.94
C ARG A 127 9.56 -5.73 5.87
N GLY A 128 9.11 -5.98 4.64
CA GLY A 128 7.90 -6.72 4.37
C GLY A 128 7.78 -7.08 2.89
N GLU A 129 6.82 -7.97 2.60
CA GLU A 129 6.50 -8.39 1.25
C GLU A 129 4.99 -8.33 1.05
N ALA A 130 4.57 -7.99 -0.17
CA ALA A 130 3.21 -8.10 -0.64
C ALA A 130 3.18 -8.85 -1.97
N GLN A 131 2.19 -9.73 -2.15
CA GLN A 131 2.05 -10.55 -3.34
C GLN A 131 1.10 -9.88 -4.33
N LEU A 132 1.57 -9.64 -5.56
CA LEU A 132 0.72 -9.23 -6.66
C LEU A 132 0.19 -10.44 -7.41
N SER A 133 -1.13 -10.49 -7.57
CA SER A 133 -1.83 -11.42 -8.47
C SER A 133 -2.35 -10.64 -9.67
N HIS A 134 -2.47 -11.31 -10.82
CA HIS A 134 -3.13 -10.75 -12.00
C HIS A 134 -4.61 -11.19 -12.14
N VAL A 135 -5.16 -11.85 -11.13
CA VAL A 135 -6.54 -12.34 -11.15
C VAL A 135 -7.48 -11.28 -10.57
N PHE A 136 -8.30 -10.68 -11.42
CA PHE A 136 -9.34 -9.78 -10.95
C PHE A 136 -10.56 -10.53 -10.42
N PRO A 137 -11.19 -10.05 -9.35
CA PRO A 137 -12.48 -10.59 -8.90
C PRO A 137 -13.56 -10.29 -9.95
N LYS A 138 -14.60 -11.12 -9.99
CA LYS A 138 -15.79 -10.81 -10.79
C LYS A 138 -16.47 -9.56 -10.22
N PRO A 139 -16.94 -8.62 -11.05
CA PRO A 139 -17.59 -7.41 -10.56
C PRO A 139 -18.96 -7.71 -9.93
N ALA A 140 -19.45 -6.80 -9.10
CA ALA A 140 -20.81 -6.77 -8.61
C ALA A 140 -21.82 -6.44 -9.73
N THR A 141 -23.09 -6.47 -9.41
CA THR A 141 -24.18 -6.01 -10.31
C THR A 141 -25.11 -5.09 -9.55
N PHE A 142 -25.41 -3.90 -10.11
CA PHE A 142 -26.33 -2.96 -9.49
C PHE A 142 -27.77 -3.51 -9.48
N GLU A 143 -28.45 -3.36 -8.34
CA GLU A 143 -29.87 -3.66 -8.19
C GLU A 143 -30.67 -2.37 -7.98
N TYR A 144 -30.19 -1.47 -7.11
CA TYR A 144 -30.84 -0.19 -6.84
C TYR A 144 -29.86 0.84 -6.24
N PRO A 145 -29.87 2.11 -6.72
CA PRO A 145 -30.54 2.59 -7.93
C PRO A 145 -30.01 1.86 -9.17
N ARG A 146 -30.85 1.83 -10.22
CA ARG A 146 -30.34 1.36 -11.54
C ARG A 146 -29.42 2.44 -12.14
N PRO A 147 -28.50 2.07 -13.01
CA PRO A 147 -27.71 3.04 -13.76
C PRO A 147 -28.59 4.14 -14.39
N ASP A 148 -28.20 5.40 -14.22
CA ASP A 148 -28.86 6.61 -14.71
C ASP A 148 -30.31 6.84 -14.21
N GLN A 149 -30.70 6.17 -13.13
CA GLN A 149 -32.01 6.32 -12.54
C GLN A 149 -32.25 7.77 -12.09
N LYS A 150 -33.44 8.29 -12.44
CA LYS A 150 -33.92 9.62 -12.02
C LYS A 150 -34.88 9.51 -10.84
N ASP A 151 -35.10 10.64 -10.18
CA ASP A 151 -36.05 10.80 -9.09
C ASP A 151 -35.85 9.80 -7.92
N VAL A 152 -34.57 9.47 -7.66
CA VAL A 152 -34.18 8.65 -6.51
C VAL A 152 -34.45 9.42 -5.22
N PRO A 153 -35.05 8.81 -4.16
CA PRO A 153 -35.23 9.47 -2.88
C PRO A 153 -33.92 10.01 -2.30
N ALA A 154 -33.91 11.25 -1.84
CA ALA A 154 -32.75 11.85 -1.19
C ALA A 154 -32.60 11.45 0.30
N ASN A 155 -33.67 10.92 0.91
CA ASN A 155 -33.66 10.45 2.29
C ASN A 155 -33.86 8.95 2.34
N ALA A 156 -33.27 8.29 3.34
CA ALA A 156 -33.36 6.86 3.60
C ALA A 156 -33.00 5.99 2.37
N LEU A 157 -32.15 6.48 1.47
CA LEU A 157 -31.70 5.71 0.30
C LEU A 157 -30.87 4.52 0.77
N THR A 158 -31.29 3.33 0.36
CA THR A 158 -30.50 2.10 0.52
C THR A 158 -30.05 1.62 -0.85
N LEU A 159 -28.74 1.70 -1.12
CA LEU A 159 -28.11 1.08 -2.28
C LEU A 159 -28.20 -0.44 -2.15
N ARG A 160 -28.43 -1.14 -3.26
CA ARG A 160 -28.47 -2.62 -3.30
C ARG A 160 -27.71 -3.12 -4.52
N TRP A 161 -27.04 -4.24 -4.32
CA TRP A 161 -26.27 -4.94 -5.36
C TRP A 161 -26.20 -6.44 -5.07
N SER A 162 -25.91 -7.22 -6.09
CA SER A 162 -25.52 -8.62 -5.94
C SER A 162 -24.01 -8.76 -6.00
N VAL A 163 -23.48 -9.74 -5.29
CA VAL A 163 -22.04 -10.02 -5.19
C VAL A 163 -21.78 -11.46 -5.62
N PRO A 164 -20.79 -11.72 -6.47
CA PRO A 164 -20.33 -13.09 -6.76
C PRO A 164 -19.80 -13.80 -5.52
N GLU A 165 -19.73 -15.12 -5.55
CA GLU A 165 -19.06 -15.89 -4.50
C GLU A 165 -17.56 -15.63 -4.46
N GLY A 166 -16.95 -15.80 -3.28
CA GLY A 166 -15.50 -15.69 -3.07
C GLY A 166 -14.97 -14.25 -3.00
N ILE A 167 -15.85 -13.26 -2.80
CA ILE A 167 -15.44 -11.87 -2.56
C ILE A 167 -15.13 -11.68 -1.08
N GLU A 168 -13.94 -11.13 -0.81
CA GLU A 168 -13.44 -10.85 0.55
C GLU A 168 -14.09 -9.60 1.14
N ALA A 169 -14.17 -8.54 0.34
CA ALA A 169 -14.74 -7.27 0.75
C ALA A 169 -15.41 -6.53 -0.40
N CYS A 170 -16.28 -5.56 -0.07
CA CYS A 170 -16.88 -4.63 -1.01
C CYS A 170 -16.50 -3.20 -0.63
N ALA A 171 -15.98 -2.42 -1.59
CA ALA A 171 -15.79 -0.98 -1.45
C ALA A 171 -17.00 -0.24 -2.03
N ILE A 172 -17.50 0.76 -1.31
CA ILE A 172 -18.58 1.64 -1.76
C ILE A 172 -18.03 3.05 -1.84
N ILE A 173 -18.27 3.72 -2.97
CA ILE A 173 -17.94 5.13 -3.16
C ILE A 173 -19.21 5.82 -3.66
N ILE A 174 -19.57 6.96 -3.05
CA ILE A 174 -20.71 7.79 -3.46
C ILE A 174 -20.22 9.21 -3.51
N GLU A 175 -20.33 9.84 -4.68
CA GLU A 175 -19.83 11.19 -4.92
C GLU A 175 -20.94 12.09 -5.45
N GLN A 176 -21.05 13.30 -4.93
CA GLN A 176 -21.91 14.32 -5.53
C GLN A 176 -21.18 14.92 -6.73
N THR A 177 -21.74 14.81 -7.92
CA THR A 177 -21.15 15.35 -9.16
C THR A 177 -20.88 16.86 -9.03
N GLY A 178 -19.65 17.27 -9.33
CA GLY A 178 -19.21 18.66 -9.26
C GLY A 178 -19.00 19.19 -7.82
N SER A 179 -18.78 18.31 -6.86
CA SER A 179 -18.55 18.65 -5.44
C SER A 179 -17.41 17.81 -4.87
N ALA A 180 -16.87 18.21 -3.73
CA ALA A 180 -15.91 17.44 -2.95
C ALA A 180 -16.59 16.50 -1.91
N TYR A 181 -17.93 16.44 -1.90
CA TYR A 181 -18.63 15.57 -0.95
C TYR A 181 -18.63 14.13 -1.45
N GLU A 182 -18.05 13.25 -0.65
CA GLU A 182 -18.02 11.81 -0.93
C GLU A 182 -18.24 10.98 0.33
N ILE A 183 -18.71 9.75 0.13
CA ILE A 183 -18.71 8.69 1.12
C ILE A 183 -17.84 7.57 0.56
N ARG A 184 -16.91 7.08 1.38
CA ARG A 184 -16.16 5.83 1.13
C ARG A 184 -16.42 4.86 2.26
N ALA A 185 -16.80 3.64 1.94
CA ALA A 185 -17.03 2.59 2.92
C ALA A 185 -16.41 1.27 2.45
N LEU A 186 -15.83 0.53 3.39
CA LEU A 186 -15.36 -0.84 3.19
C LEU A 186 -16.26 -1.77 4.00
N LEU A 187 -16.84 -2.76 3.33
CA LEU A 187 -17.82 -3.68 3.90
C LEU A 187 -17.34 -5.13 3.69
N PRO A 188 -17.82 -6.08 4.52
CA PRO A 188 -17.60 -7.50 4.27
C PRO A 188 -18.07 -7.92 2.87
N GLY A 189 -17.41 -8.89 2.25
CA GLY A 189 -17.76 -9.40 0.92
C GLY A 189 -19.19 -9.97 0.80
N SER A 190 -19.81 -10.30 1.91
CA SER A 190 -21.21 -10.74 1.96
C SER A 190 -22.23 -9.59 1.95
N ALA A 191 -21.80 -8.33 2.06
CA ALA A 191 -22.69 -7.17 2.08
C ALA A 191 -23.36 -6.99 0.72
N LYS A 192 -24.67 -6.78 0.73
CA LYS A 192 -25.51 -6.58 -0.48
C LYS A 192 -26.27 -5.25 -0.46
N SER A 193 -26.05 -4.43 0.56
CA SER A 193 -26.71 -3.14 0.69
C SER A 193 -25.90 -2.18 1.55
N PHE A 194 -26.11 -0.88 1.31
CA PHE A 194 -25.58 0.21 2.11
C PHE A 194 -26.61 1.32 2.21
N THR A 195 -27.00 1.70 3.42
CA THR A 195 -27.91 2.84 3.63
C THR A 195 -27.08 4.12 3.68
N VAL A 196 -27.39 5.03 2.77
CA VAL A 196 -26.74 6.34 2.71
C VAL A 196 -27.21 7.16 3.93
N PRO A 197 -26.29 7.77 4.70
CA PRO A 197 -26.67 8.61 5.83
C PRO A 197 -27.59 9.76 5.41
N ASP A 198 -28.61 10.00 6.21
CA ASP A 198 -29.54 11.12 5.98
C ASP A 198 -28.79 12.47 5.96
N GLY A 199 -29.20 13.35 5.05
CA GLY A 199 -28.59 14.66 4.86
C GLY A 199 -27.37 14.67 3.94
N PHE A 200 -26.79 13.52 3.55
CA PHE A 200 -25.73 13.49 2.54
C PHE A 200 -26.28 13.79 1.15
N LEU A 201 -27.37 13.13 0.76
CA LEU A 201 -28.00 13.38 -0.53
C LEU A 201 -28.88 14.65 -0.48
N ARG A 202 -28.73 15.51 -1.47
CA ARG A 202 -29.51 16.74 -1.65
C ARG A 202 -30.51 16.56 -2.79
N ALA A 203 -31.69 17.14 -2.66
CA ALA A 203 -32.73 17.10 -3.67
C ALA A 203 -32.28 17.69 -5.02
N GLY A 204 -32.63 17.04 -6.12
CA GLY A 204 -32.37 17.49 -7.49
C GLY A 204 -30.89 17.51 -7.89
N LYS A 205 -30.01 16.72 -7.21
CA LYS A 205 -28.58 16.63 -7.52
C LYS A 205 -28.23 15.32 -8.20
N ALA A 206 -27.18 15.36 -9.01
CA ALA A 206 -26.58 14.19 -9.62
C ALA A 206 -25.49 13.61 -8.74
N TYR A 207 -25.43 12.29 -8.68
CA TYR A 207 -24.47 11.52 -7.94
C TYR A 207 -23.87 10.43 -8.83
N LYS A 208 -22.62 10.09 -8.59
CA LYS A 208 -21.97 8.85 -9.03
C LYS A 208 -21.89 7.90 -7.84
N PHE A 209 -22.00 6.62 -8.10
CA PHE A 209 -21.72 5.61 -7.09
C PHE A 209 -20.98 4.44 -7.75
N ALA A 210 -19.99 3.95 -7.04
CA ALA A 210 -19.20 2.81 -7.46
C ALA A 210 -19.26 1.69 -6.42
N ILE A 211 -19.23 0.45 -6.89
CA ILE A 211 -19.12 -0.74 -6.08
C ILE A 211 -17.92 -1.53 -6.55
N GLY A 212 -16.91 -1.65 -5.68
CA GLY A 212 -15.71 -2.44 -5.91
C GLY A 212 -15.83 -3.79 -5.21
N THR A 213 -15.71 -4.89 -5.93
CA THR A 213 -15.45 -6.21 -5.36
C THR A 213 -13.96 -6.37 -5.12
N ILE A 214 -13.57 -6.90 -3.97
CA ILE A 214 -12.17 -7.09 -3.56
C ILE A 214 -11.92 -8.57 -3.36
N SER A 215 -10.90 -9.12 -4.03
CA SER A 215 -10.46 -10.51 -3.84
C SER A 215 -9.63 -10.65 -2.57
N LYS A 216 -9.38 -11.90 -2.14
CA LYS A 216 -8.51 -12.21 -1.01
C LYS A 216 -7.07 -11.68 -1.21
N GLU A 217 -6.60 -11.63 -2.45
CA GLU A 217 -5.29 -11.10 -2.82
C GLU A 217 -5.25 -9.56 -2.90
N GLY A 218 -6.40 -8.90 -2.68
CA GLY A 218 -6.52 -7.43 -2.67
C GLY A 218 -6.92 -6.79 -4.00
N ASN A 219 -6.88 -7.51 -5.13
CA ASN A 219 -7.28 -6.96 -6.44
C ASN A 219 -8.75 -6.55 -6.44
N ARG A 220 -9.07 -5.48 -7.18
CA ARG A 220 -10.39 -4.85 -7.17
C ARG A 220 -10.99 -4.76 -8.56
N SER A 221 -12.31 -4.91 -8.64
CA SER A 221 -13.10 -4.66 -9.86
C SER A 221 -14.25 -3.74 -9.53
N PHE A 222 -14.20 -2.52 -10.03
CA PHE A 222 -15.22 -1.52 -9.84
C PHE A 222 -16.24 -1.54 -10.97
N ILE A 223 -17.51 -1.36 -10.61
CA ILE A 223 -18.59 -0.90 -11.47
C ILE A 223 -19.02 0.48 -10.99
N GLU A 224 -19.34 1.35 -11.93
CA GLU A 224 -19.72 2.73 -11.67
C GLU A 224 -21.02 3.09 -12.38
N ALA A 225 -21.86 3.90 -11.78
CA ALA A 225 -23.08 4.41 -12.39
C ALA A 225 -23.48 5.76 -11.80
N GLY A 226 -24.28 6.52 -12.56
CA GLY A 226 -24.91 7.75 -12.10
C GLY A 226 -26.34 7.55 -11.63
N PHE A 227 -26.83 8.46 -10.79
CA PHE A 227 -28.25 8.64 -10.51
C PHE A 227 -28.55 10.12 -10.21
N THR A 228 -29.82 10.50 -10.25
CA THR A 228 -30.26 11.85 -9.88
C THR A 228 -31.36 11.78 -8.84
N THR A 229 -31.24 12.55 -7.76
CA THR A 229 -32.26 12.60 -6.73
C THR A 229 -33.47 13.38 -7.17
N ALA A 230 -34.65 13.05 -6.60
CA ALA A 230 -35.89 13.78 -6.79
C ALA A 230 -35.72 15.25 -6.36
N ARG A 231 -36.42 16.16 -7.05
CA ARG A 231 -36.46 17.58 -6.66
C ARG A 231 -37.27 17.75 -5.37
N ALA A 232 -36.92 18.76 -4.61
CA ALA A 232 -37.78 19.17 -3.51
C ALA A 232 -39.16 19.59 -4.06
N ARG A 233 -40.22 19.13 -3.41
CA ARG A 233 -41.59 19.58 -3.69
C ARG A 233 -41.84 20.91 -3.03
#